data_10c581aaa7f93b218cb2d5e93324d98b
#
_entry.id   10c581aaa7f93b218cb2d5e93324d98b
#
_cell.length_a   1.000
_cell.length_b   1.000
_cell.length_c   1.000
_cell.angle_alpha   90.00
_cell.angle_beta   90.00
_cell.angle_gamma   90.00
#
_symmetry.space_group_name_H-M   'P 1'
#
loop_
_entity.id
_entity.type
_entity.pdbx_description
1 polymer ?
#
loop_
_entity_poly.entity_id
_entity_poly.type
_entity_poly.pdbx_seq_one_letter_code
_entity_poly.pdbx_strand_id
1 'polypeptide(L)'
;MLEKIKAYLVQNGLDAVLVPHQDEFLGEYLTADKKRLQALTGFSGSAGLAVITAEQAVLFVDSRYTIQAKRQTRFDVIEVPTETTPLNWISENLKGKKIAFNGDVHSATSILSMQSKTKEHKIKWVNLADNIVDMFWLNRPEPAEMKPTEYDETYAGRSVG
;
A
#
# COMPACT_ATOMS: atom_id res chain seq x y z
N MET A 1 -14.74 -3.30 -4.96
CA MET A 1 -13.55 -2.45 -5.16
C MET A 1 -12.54 -3.11 -6.09
N LEU A 2 -12.00 -4.28 -5.78
CA LEU A 2 -10.95 -4.95 -6.56
C LEU A 2 -11.24 -5.03 -8.07
N GLU A 3 -12.42 -5.49 -8.47
CA GLU A 3 -12.79 -5.61 -9.89
C GLU A 3 -12.83 -4.26 -10.62
N LYS A 4 -13.19 -3.17 -9.91
CA LYS A 4 -13.13 -1.81 -10.49
C LYS A 4 -11.68 -1.35 -10.70
N ILE A 5 -10.78 -1.68 -9.78
CA ILE A 5 -9.34 -1.40 -9.93
C ILE A 5 -8.77 -2.19 -11.12
N LYS A 6 -9.08 -3.48 -11.23
CA LYS A 6 -8.65 -4.30 -12.37
C LYS A 6 -9.15 -3.75 -13.71
N ALA A 7 -10.42 -3.36 -13.78
CA ALA A 7 -11.00 -2.73 -14.96
C ALA A 7 -10.31 -1.39 -15.30
N TYR A 8 -10.03 -0.57 -14.30
CA TYR A 8 -9.30 0.69 -14.48
C TYR A 8 -7.90 0.46 -15.06
N LEU A 9 -7.17 -0.53 -14.56
CA LEU A 9 -5.84 -0.88 -15.09
C LEU A 9 -5.91 -1.19 -16.58
N VAL A 10 -6.82 -2.06 -16.98
CA VAL A 10 -7.01 -2.44 -18.39
C VAL A 10 -7.38 -1.22 -19.25
N GLN A 11 -8.33 -0.41 -18.82
CA GLN A 11 -8.81 0.76 -19.56
C GLN A 11 -7.72 1.83 -19.76
N ASN A 12 -6.78 1.94 -18.80
CA ASN A 12 -5.71 2.94 -18.85
C ASN A 12 -4.37 2.37 -19.36
N GLY A 13 -4.36 1.13 -19.86
CA GLY A 13 -3.16 0.48 -20.37
C GLY A 13 -2.06 0.34 -19.32
N LEU A 14 -2.47 0.07 -18.06
CA LEU A 14 -1.61 -0.24 -16.93
C LEU A 14 -1.67 -1.74 -16.66
N ASP A 15 -0.52 -2.32 -16.30
CA ASP A 15 -0.44 -3.77 -16.08
C ASP A 15 -0.57 -4.13 -14.59
N ALA A 16 -0.15 -3.24 -13.70
CA ALA A 16 -0.25 -3.44 -12.26
C ALA A 16 -0.35 -2.12 -11.49
N VAL A 17 -0.75 -2.21 -10.21
CA VAL A 17 -0.69 -1.10 -9.26
C VAL A 17 -0.20 -1.58 -7.90
N LEU A 18 0.59 -0.72 -7.22
CA LEU A 18 1.03 -0.91 -5.84
C LEU A 18 0.10 -0.19 -4.88
N VAL A 19 -0.29 -0.88 -3.80
CA VAL A 19 -1.05 -0.29 -2.68
C VAL A 19 -0.37 -0.65 -1.36
N PRO A 20 0.40 0.28 -0.76
CA PRO A 20 1.08 0.05 0.51
C PRO A 20 0.15 0.27 1.71
N HIS A 21 0.62 -0.19 2.89
CA HIS A 21 0.01 0.16 4.19
C HIS A 21 0.41 1.56 4.65
N GLN A 22 0.58 2.52 3.86
CA GLN A 22 1.08 3.84 4.27
C GLN A 22 0.09 4.94 3.91
N ASP A 23 0.13 6.03 4.67
CA ASP A 23 -0.52 7.28 4.35
C ASP A 23 0.49 8.31 3.84
N GLU A 24 0.05 9.52 3.63
CA GLU A 24 0.82 10.65 3.13
C GLU A 24 1.91 11.14 4.11
N PHE A 25 1.85 10.69 5.36
CA PHE A 25 2.83 10.99 6.41
C PHE A 25 3.79 9.81 6.66
N LEU A 26 3.61 8.70 5.94
CA LEU A 26 4.32 7.43 6.12
C LEU A 26 4.18 6.90 7.57
N GLY A 27 3.04 7.17 8.19
CA GLY A 27 2.74 6.80 9.57
C GLY A 27 2.55 5.28 9.73
N GLU A 28 2.89 4.76 10.93
CA GLU A 28 2.61 3.38 11.29
C GLU A 28 1.14 3.22 11.72
N TYR A 29 0.61 4.21 12.43
CA TYR A 29 -0.77 4.20 12.93
C TYR A 29 -1.64 5.08 12.06
N LEU A 30 -2.47 4.43 11.24
CA LEU A 30 -3.34 5.11 10.30
C LEU A 30 -4.71 5.43 10.89
N THR A 31 -5.23 6.60 10.59
CA THR A 31 -6.65 6.92 10.83
C THR A 31 -7.56 6.07 9.95
N ALA A 32 -8.83 5.95 10.30
CA ALA A 32 -9.75 5.05 9.62
C ALA A 32 -9.88 5.36 8.10
N ASP A 33 -9.85 6.64 7.75
CA ASP A 33 -9.93 7.14 6.37
C ASP A 33 -8.65 6.91 5.54
N LYS A 34 -7.54 6.56 6.19
CA LYS A 34 -6.24 6.28 5.55
C LYS A 34 -5.92 4.78 5.40
N LYS A 35 -6.73 3.90 5.96
CA LYS A 35 -6.53 2.44 5.93
C LYS A 35 -6.86 1.82 4.56
N ARG A 36 -6.26 2.34 3.50
CA ARG A 36 -6.49 1.96 2.10
C ARG A 36 -6.22 0.47 1.83
N LEU A 37 -5.09 -0.04 2.32
CA LEU A 37 -4.76 -1.46 2.18
C LEU A 37 -5.82 -2.35 2.84
N GLN A 38 -6.24 -2.01 4.06
CA GLN A 38 -7.29 -2.74 4.77
C GLN A 38 -8.64 -2.68 4.02
N ALA A 39 -9.03 -1.52 3.55
CA ALA A 39 -10.28 -1.34 2.81
C ALA A 39 -10.32 -2.19 1.53
N LEU A 40 -9.17 -2.34 0.86
CA LEU A 40 -9.03 -3.10 -0.37
C LEU A 40 -8.97 -4.61 -0.14
N THR A 41 -8.19 -5.03 0.85
CA THR A 41 -7.83 -6.45 1.04
C THR A 41 -8.60 -7.14 2.17
N GLY A 42 -9.16 -6.38 3.12
CA GLY A 42 -9.67 -6.88 4.40
C GLY A 42 -8.57 -7.11 5.46
N PHE A 43 -7.30 -7.03 5.08
CA PHE A 43 -6.17 -7.26 5.99
C PHE A 43 -5.96 -6.05 6.91
N SER A 44 -5.98 -6.29 8.22
CA SER A 44 -5.91 -5.25 9.26
C SER A 44 -4.54 -5.13 9.97
N GLY A 45 -3.52 -5.84 9.48
CA GLY A 45 -2.15 -5.71 10.01
C GLY A 45 -1.49 -4.38 9.65
N SER A 46 -0.48 -3.98 10.40
CA SER A 46 0.20 -2.68 10.24
C SER A 46 1.37 -2.68 9.25
N ALA A 47 1.62 -3.77 8.56
CA ALA A 47 2.67 -3.83 7.53
C ALA A 47 2.23 -4.72 6.37
N GLY A 48 2.28 -4.18 5.16
CA GLY A 48 1.93 -4.92 3.95
C GLY A 48 1.97 -4.06 2.69
N LEU A 49 2.06 -4.75 1.57
CA LEU A 49 2.00 -4.16 0.23
C LEU A 49 1.16 -5.06 -0.66
N ALA A 50 0.12 -4.53 -1.27
CA ALA A 50 -0.60 -5.24 -2.32
C ALA A 50 -0.06 -4.88 -3.70
N VAL A 51 0.05 -5.89 -4.55
CA VAL A 51 0.29 -5.76 -5.99
C VAL A 51 -0.91 -6.34 -6.72
N ILE A 52 -1.57 -5.54 -7.53
CA ILE A 52 -2.78 -5.94 -8.26
C ILE A 52 -2.50 -5.85 -9.75
N THR A 53 -2.79 -6.92 -10.47
CA THR A 53 -2.84 -6.97 -11.93
C THR A 53 -4.26 -7.21 -12.41
N ALA A 54 -4.49 -7.31 -13.71
CA ALA A 54 -5.80 -7.69 -14.24
C ALA A 54 -6.19 -9.12 -13.82
N GLU A 55 -5.23 -10.03 -13.73
CA GLU A 55 -5.46 -11.46 -13.50
C GLU A 55 -5.41 -11.81 -12.01
N GLN A 56 -4.48 -11.25 -11.25
CA GLN A 56 -4.21 -11.66 -9.88
C GLN A 56 -4.07 -10.47 -8.91
N ALA A 57 -4.16 -10.76 -7.63
CA ALA A 57 -3.95 -9.82 -6.56
C ALA A 57 -3.14 -10.49 -5.44
N VAL A 58 -1.98 -9.94 -5.15
CA VAL A 58 -1.01 -10.49 -4.20
C VAL A 58 -0.84 -9.53 -3.03
N LEU A 59 -0.79 -10.06 -1.81
CA LEU A 59 -0.51 -9.31 -0.59
C LEU A 59 0.79 -9.81 0.03
N PHE A 60 1.78 -8.94 0.07
CA PHE A 60 3.05 -9.19 0.75
C PHE A 60 2.94 -8.75 2.20
N VAL A 61 3.29 -9.64 3.13
CA VAL A 61 3.29 -9.38 4.57
C VAL A 61 4.56 -9.96 5.20
N ASP A 62 4.98 -9.43 6.34
CA ASP A 62 6.04 -10.07 7.11
C ASP A 62 5.52 -11.26 7.94
N SER A 63 6.43 -12.05 8.52
CA SER A 63 6.12 -13.29 9.23
C SER A 63 5.14 -13.12 10.40
N ARG A 64 5.05 -11.94 11.01
CA ARG A 64 4.10 -11.64 12.10
C ARG A 64 2.66 -11.74 11.63
N TYR A 65 2.40 -11.52 10.34
CA TYR A 65 1.06 -11.37 9.78
C TYR A 65 0.62 -12.51 8.86
N THR A 66 1.44 -13.52 8.58
CA THR A 66 1.13 -14.58 7.61
C THR A 66 -0.19 -15.30 7.90
N ILE A 67 -0.41 -15.71 9.17
CA ILE A 67 -1.63 -16.39 9.57
C ILE A 67 -2.84 -15.46 9.50
N GLN A 68 -2.67 -14.23 9.99
CA GLN A 68 -3.73 -13.23 9.98
C GLN A 68 -4.16 -12.88 8.57
N ALA A 69 -3.20 -12.59 7.68
CA ALA A 69 -3.46 -12.26 6.29
C ALA A 69 -4.24 -13.37 5.58
N LYS A 70 -3.79 -14.63 5.68
CA LYS A 70 -4.48 -15.79 5.08
C LYS A 70 -5.92 -15.97 5.56
N ARG A 71 -6.26 -15.49 6.76
CA ARG A 71 -7.64 -15.54 7.31
C ARG A 71 -8.50 -14.37 6.89
N GLN A 72 -7.90 -13.21 6.62
CA GLN A 72 -8.62 -11.95 6.39
C GLN A 72 -8.77 -11.57 4.93
N THR A 73 -7.85 -12.01 4.06
CA THR A 73 -7.88 -11.63 2.65
C THR A 73 -8.20 -12.79 1.72
N ARG A 74 -8.66 -12.45 0.52
CA ARG A 74 -8.77 -13.36 -0.63
C ARG A 74 -7.62 -13.21 -1.62
N PHE A 75 -6.63 -12.36 -1.31
CA PHE A 75 -5.43 -12.18 -2.11
C PHE A 75 -4.48 -13.35 -1.86
N ASP A 76 -3.65 -13.65 -2.83
CA ASP A 76 -2.52 -14.55 -2.63
C ASP A 76 -1.55 -13.92 -1.63
N VAL A 77 -1.28 -14.60 -0.52
CA VAL A 77 -0.43 -14.09 0.55
C VAL A 77 0.99 -14.62 0.39
N ILE A 78 1.94 -13.71 0.30
CA ILE A 78 3.39 -14.02 0.23
C ILE A 78 4.09 -13.47 1.47
N GLU A 79 4.83 -14.34 2.16
CA GLU A 79 5.63 -13.98 3.32
C GLU A 79 6.98 -13.38 2.92
N VAL A 80 7.27 -12.18 3.42
CA VAL A 80 8.52 -11.44 3.16
C VAL A 80 9.44 -11.53 4.38
N PRO A 81 10.73 -11.75 4.20
CA PRO A 81 11.47 -12.06 2.97
C PRO A 81 11.57 -13.55 2.66
N THR A 82 10.90 -14.40 3.45
CA THR A 82 11.11 -15.86 3.47
C THR A 82 10.83 -16.51 2.11
N GLU A 83 9.70 -16.16 1.48
CA GLU A 83 9.36 -16.69 0.16
C GLU A 83 10.01 -15.85 -0.95
N THR A 84 9.72 -14.55 -0.97
CA THR A 84 10.33 -13.59 -1.89
C THR A 84 10.12 -12.16 -1.40
N THR A 85 10.78 -11.19 -2.01
CA THR A 85 10.51 -9.77 -1.78
C THR A 85 9.56 -9.22 -2.84
N PRO A 86 8.78 -8.15 -2.55
CA PRO A 86 7.95 -7.48 -3.56
C PRO A 86 8.73 -7.12 -4.83
N LEU A 87 9.97 -6.66 -4.65
CA LEU A 87 10.83 -6.27 -5.76
C LEU A 87 11.22 -7.46 -6.64
N ASN A 88 11.62 -8.59 -6.04
CA ASN A 88 11.97 -9.79 -6.78
C ASN A 88 10.76 -10.32 -7.53
N TRP A 89 9.61 -10.42 -6.85
CA TRP A 89 8.38 -10.86 -7.46
C TRP A 89 7.98 -9.98 -8.66
N ILE A 90 8.05 -8.66 -8.51
CA ILE A 90 7.80 -7.69 -9.59
C ILE A 90 8.77 -7.92 -10.76
N SER A 91 10.05 -8.08 -10.45
CA SER A 91 11.10 -8.31 -11.46
C SER A 91 10.90 -9.59 -12.25
N GLU A 92 10.35 -10.63 -11.64
CA GLU A 92 10.11 -11.93 -12.27
C GLU A 92 8.80 -11.94 -13.07
N ASN A 93 7.74 -11.37 -12.52
CA ASN A 93 6.38 -11.51 -13.07
C ASN A 93 5.94 -10.33 -13.95
N LEU A 94 6.56 -9.15 -13.84
CA LEU A 94 6.10 -7.93 -14.48
C LEU A 94 7.15 -7.31 -15.43
N LYS A 95 7.99 -8.14 -16.07
CA LYS A 95 8.97 -7.66 -17.07
C LYS A 95 8.30 -6.94 -18.23
N GLY A 96 8.80 -5.76 -18.58
CA GLY A 96 8.28 -4.93 -19.67
C GLY A 96 6.95 -4.26 -19.39
N LYS A 97 6.40 -4.44 -18.19
CA LYS A 97 5.08 -3.97 -17.79
C LYS A 97 5.07 -2.54 -17.28
N LYS A 98 3.88 -1.92 -17.29
CA LYS A 98 3.62 -0.60 -16.71
C LYS A 98 3.02 -0.77 -15.32
N ILE A 99 3.74 -0.36 -14.29
CA ILE A 99 3.33 -0.46 -12.89
C ILE A 99 2.96 0.92 -12.37
N ALA A 100 1.73 1.07 -11.93
CA ALA A 100 1.22 2.28 -11.33
C ALA A 100 1.51 2.31 -9.82
N PHE A 101 1.69 3.51 -9.28
CA PHE A 101 1.76 3.81 -7.86
C PHE A 101 1.23 5.21 -7.60
N ASN A 102 0.88 5.54 -6.37
CA ASN A 102 0.58 6.92 -5.98
C ASN A 102 1.74 7.47 -5.13
N GLY A 103 2.37 8.54 -5.59
CA GLY A 103 3.57 9.11 -4.97
C GLY A 103 3.35 9.61 -3.55
N ASP A 104 2.13 10.01 -3.19
CA ASP A 104 1.82 10.57 -1.88
C ASP A 104 1.97 9.55 -0.75
N VAL A 105 1.80 8.25 -1.06
CA VAL A 105 1.88 7.15 -0.08
C VAL A 105 3.13 6.29 -0.22
N HIS A 106 4.15 6.79 -0.90
CA HIS A 106 5.44 6.12 -1.07
C HIS A 106 6.59 7.09 -0.81
N SER A 107 7.63 6.66 -0.12
CA SER A 107 8.83 7.50 -0.04
C SER A 107 9.51 7.59 -1.41
N ALA A 108 10.00 8.78 -1.77
CA ALA A 108 10.74 8.99 -3.02
C ALA A 108 11.92 8.01 -3.14
N THR A 109 12.64 7.77 -2.04
CA THR A 109 13.76 6.84 -1.99
C THR A 109 13.34 5.40 -2.34
N SER A 110 12.18 4.93 -1.84
CA SER A 110 11.70 3.59 -2.16
C SER A 110 11.37 3.44 -3.63
N ILE A 111 10.68 4.41 -4.23
CA ILE A 111 10.33 4.38 -5.66
C ILE A 111 11.59 4.47 -6.53
N LEU A 112 12.50 5.39 -6.25
CA LEU A 112 13.76 5.51 -7.00
C LEU A 112 14.60 4.22 -6.90
N SER A 113 14.64 3.59 -5.73
CA SER A 113 15.30 2.29 -5.56
C SER A 113 14.64 1.19 -6.39
N MET A 114 13.30 1.09 -6.38
CA MET A 114 12.58 0.12 -7.20
C MET A 114 12.83 0.38 -8.70
N GLN A 115 12.75 1.62 -9.16
CA GLN A 115 13.02 2.01 -10.54
C GLN A 115 14.43 1.61 -10.98
N SER A 116 15.43 1.93 -10.14
CA SER A 116 16.84 1.59 -10.42
C SER A 116 17.05 0.08 -10.52
N LYS A 117 16.55 -0.67 -9.54
CA LYS A 117 16.75 -2.12 -9.45
C LYS A 117 15.98 -2.91 -10.52
N THR A 118 14.89 -2.35 -11.05
CA THR A 118 14.08 -3.00 -12.10
C THR A 118 14.37 -2.50 -13.51
N LYS A 119 15.34 -1.63 -13.68
CA LYS A 119 15.69 -1.01 -14.97
C LYS A 119 15.99 -2.05 -16.05
N GLU A 120 16.75 -3.10 -15.72
CA GLU A 120 17.09 -4.18 -16.64
C GLU A 120 15.86 -4.98 -17.09
N HIS A 121 14.82 -5.03 -16.28
CA HIS A 121 13.56 -5.70 -16.59
C HIS A 121 12.61 -4.86 -17.46
N LYS A 122 13.04 -3.64 -17.87
CA LYS A 122 12.26 -2.71 -18.74
C LYS A 122 10.89 -2.36 -18.15
N ILE A 123 10.74 -2.35 -16.83
CA ILE A 123 9.52 -1.97 -16.12
C ILE A 123 9.35 -0.45 -16.24
N LYS A 124 8.13 -0.02 -16.58
CA LYS A 124 7.75 1.40 -16.63
C LYS A 124 6.92 1.75 -15.42
N TRP A 125 7.40 2.68 -14.62
CA TRP A 125 6.71 3.17 -13.42
C TRP A 125 5.87 4.39 -13.75
N VAL A 126 4.58 4.36 -13.36
CA VAL A 126 3.60 5.42 -13.64
C VAL A 126 3.06 5.96 -12.34
N ASN A 127 3.32 7.23 -12.05
CA ASN A 127 2.72 7.90 -10.89
C ASN A 127 1.27 8.31 -11.23
N LEU A 128 0.32 7.85 -10.42
CA LEU A 128 -1.08 8.28 -10.51
C LEU A 128 -1.26 9.54 -9.68
N ALA A 129 -1.96 10.53 -10.23
CA ALA A 129 -2.29 11.76 -9.52
C ALA A 129 -3.21 11.48 -8.31
N ASP A 130 -4.20 10.60 -8.50
CA ASP A 130 -5.13 10.20 -7.46
C ASP A 130 -4.82 8.79 -6.95
N ASN A 131 -5.08 8.55 -5.66
CA ASN A 131 -4.93 7.22 -5.11
C ASN A 131 -6.04 6.29 -5.62
N ILE A 132 -5.66 5.20 -6.27
CA ILE A 132 -6.60 4.30 -6.94
C ILE A 132 -7.62 3.67 -5.98
N VAL A 133 -7.26 3.47 -4.71
CA VAL A 133 -8.20 2.97 -3.70
C VAL A 133 -9.25 4.03 -3.39
N ASP A 134 -8.83 5.28 -3.19
CA ASP A 134 -9.72 6.40 -2.88
C ASP A 134 -10.77 6.63 -3.99
N MET A 135 -10.39 6.42 -5.25
CA MET A 135 -11.32 6.52 -6.40
C MET A 135 -12.50 5.53 -6.33
N PHE A 136 -12.30 4.38 -5.67
CA PHE A 136 -13.29 3.29 -5.64
C PHE A 136 -13.77 2.92 -4.24
N TRP A 137 -13.34 3.63 -3.20
CA TRP A 137 -13.74 3.41 -1.80
C TRP A 137 -15.01 4.18 -1.45
N LEU A 138 -16.17 3.61 -1.78
CA LEU A 138 -17.47 4.28 -1.66
C LEU A 138 -17.84 4.69 -0.22
N ASN A 139 -17.47 3.89 0.78
CA ASN A 139 -17.79 4.12 2.18
C ASN A 139 -16.53 4.53 2.96
N ARG A 140 -15.69 5.35 2.36
CA ARG A 140 -14.51 5.88 3.05
C ARG A 140 -14.95 6.69 4.25
N PRO A 141 -14.41 6.40 5.45
CA PRO A 141 -14.69 7.22 6.63
C PRO A 141 -14.27 8.68 6.42
N GLU A 142 -14.98 9.60 7.06
CA GLU A 142 -14.56 11.00 7.09
C GLU A 142 -13.25 11.13 7.91
N PRO A 143 -12.36 12.05 7.54
CA PRO A 143 -11.18 12.34 8.31
C PRO A 143 -11.54 12.76 9.74
N ALA A 144 -10.86 12.19 10.74
CA ALA A 144 -11.07 12.60 12.12
C ALA A 144 -10.48 14.00 12.35
N GLU A 145 -11.31 14.94 12.80
CA GLU A 145 -10.81 16.21 13.33
C GLU A 145 -10.14 15.95 14.67
N MET A 146 -8.81 15.96 14.69
CA MET A 146 -8.02 15.88 15.92
C MET A 146 -7.62 17.30 16.33
N LYS A 147 -8.25 17.81 17.41
CA LYS A 147 -7.82 19.07 18.01
C LYS A 147 -6.67 18.78 18.97
N PRO A 148 -5.64 19.65 19.02
CA PRO A 148 -4.64 19.56 20.08
C PRO A 148 -5.32 19.64 21.44
N THR A 149 -4.96 18.74 22.35
CA THR A 149 -5.45 18.74 23.74
C THR A 149 -4.27 18.98 24.66
N GLU A 150 -4.49 19.76 25.72
CA GLU A 150 -3.50 19.88 26.78
C GLU A 150 -3.31 18.51 27.45
N TYR A 151 -2.05 18.16 27.67
CA TYR A 151 -1.69 16.95 28.39
C TYR A 151 -1.33 17.36 29.83
N ASP A 152 -1.88 16.64 30.83
CA ASP A 152 -1.68 16.95 32.23
C ASP A 152 -0.19 16.89 32.59
N GLU A 153 0.31 17.95 33.20
CA GLU A 153 1.70 18.14 33.57
C GLU A 153 2.25 17.03 34.47
N THR A 154 1.36 16.38 35.25
CA THR A 154 1.68 15.22 36.08
C THR A 154 2.30 14.07 35.26
N TYR A 155 1.89 13.92 34.00
CA TYR A 155 2.38 12.85 33.11
C TYR A 155 3.52 13.33 32.19
N ALA A 156 3.73 14.65 32.09
CA ALA A 156 4.78 15.22 31.24
C ALA A 156 6.17 15.20 31.91
N GLY A 157 6.23 15.00 33.23
CA GLY A 157 7.49 14.95 34.00
C GLY A 157 8.24 16.28 34.11
N ARG A 158 7.77 17.33 33.41
CA ARG A 158 8.38 18.68 33.41
C ARG A 158 7.37 19.71 32.95
N SER A 159 7.31 20.85 33.65
CA SER A 159 6.53 22.00 33.22
C SER A 159 7.08 22.66 31.96
N VAL A 160 6.20 23.21 31.15
CA VAL A 160 6.55 24.11 30.06
C VAL A 160 6.85 25.46 30.70
N GLY A 161 8.12 25.78 30.92
CA GLY A 161 8.57 27.05 31.44
C GLY A 161 8.68 28.14 30.39
#